data_c40a269761624c6a42067771c47eb584
#
_entry.id   c40a269761624c6a42067771c47eb584
#
_cell.length_a   1.000
_cell.length_b   1.000
_cell.length_c   1.000
_cell.angle_alpha   90.00
_cell.angle_beta   90.00
_cell.angle_gamma   90.00
#
_symmetry.space_group_name_H-M   'P 1'
#
loop_
_entity.id
_entity.type
_entity.pdbx_description
1 polymer ?
#
loop_
_entity_poly.entity_id
_entity_poly.type
_entity_poly.pdbx_seq_one_letter_code
_entity_poly.pdbx_strand_id
1 'polypeptide(L)'
;MKLPNKKYNIIYADPAWTFETWSKKGEAKSPKYDVMTIDDIKKMPVNDIADKNCILFIWVTYPLLKQGLDTIAAWNFKYKTCGFSWIKKNKKSDSLFWGLGYWTRANNEICLLATKGNPKKISSRVHQVVLDKIREHSRKPDCV
;
A
#
# COMPACT_ATOMS: atom_id res chain seq x y z
N MET A 1 -2.44 -17.06 6.58
CA MET A 1 -3.03 -17.02 5.22
C MET A 1 -2.17 -17.87 4.28
N LYS A 2 -2.79 -18.81 3.56
CA LYS A 2 -2.06 -19.64 2.59
C LYS A 2 -2.07 -18.94 1.23
N LEU A 3 -0.88 -18.60 0.71
CA LEU A 3 -0.74 -18.03 -0.63
C LEU A 3 -0.97 -19.09 -1.73
N PRO A 4 -1.40 -18.68 -2.95
CA PRO A 4 -1.60 -19.61 -4.05
C PRO A 4 -0.30 -20.30 -4.47
N ASN A 5 -0.37 -21.56 -4.88
CA ASN A 5 0.79 -22.27 -5.44
C ASN A 5 0.94 -21.96 -6.94
N LYS A 6 1.22 -20.70 -7.26
CA LYS A 6 1.37 -20.20 -8.64
C LYS A 6 2.35 -19.03 -8.64
N LYS A 7 3.09 -18.81 -9.74
CA LYS A 7 3.97 -17.67 -9.94
C LYS A 7 3.25 -16.54 -10.67
N TYR A 8 3.54 -15.31 -10.23
CA TYR A 8 2.96 -14.10 -10.80
C TYR A 8 4.07 -13.11 -11.19
N ASN A 9 3.88 -12.43 -12.31
CA ASN A 9 4.77 -11.36 -12.75
C ASN A 9 4.31 -9.97 -12.31
N ILE A 10 3.11 -9.86 -11.73
CA ILE A 10 2.61 -8.68 -11.02
C ILE A 10 1.99 -9.13 -9.71
N ILE A 11 2.37 -8.47 -8.62
CA ILE A 11 1.77 -8.65 -7.29
C ILE A 11 1.27 -7.28 -6.83
N TYR A 12 0.00 -7.23 -6.43
CA TYR A 12 -0.64 -6.06 -5.83
C TYR A 12 -0.98 -6.37 -4.38
N ALA A 13 -0.41 -5.62 -3.46
CA ALA A 13 -0.50 -5.89 -2.03
C ALA A 13 -1.03 -4.67 -1.25
N ASP A 14 -1.96 -4.93 -0.36
CA ASP A 14 -2.47 -3.98 0.63
C ASP A 14 -2.41 -4.65 2.01
N PRO A 15 -1.23 -4.69 2.65
CA PRO A 15 -1.08 -5.36 3.94
C PRO A 15 -1.91 -4.71 5.04
N ALA A 16 -2.42 -5.51 5.95
CA ALA A 16 -3.19 -5.07 7.11
C ALA A 16 -2.26 -4.49 8.19
N TRP A 17 -1.68 -3.31 7.90
CA TRP A 17 -0.72 -2.64 8.77
C TRP A 17 -1.29 -2.34 10.16
N THR A 18 -0.48 -2.58 11.20
CA THR A 18 -0.78 -2.14 12.56
C THR A 18 -0.36 -0.68 12.72
N PHE A 19 -1.28 0.15 13.23
CA PHE A 19 -1.01 1.55 13.56
C PHE A 19 -0.85 1.72 15.07
N GLU A 20 0.18 2.41 15.50
CA GLU A 20 0.24 2.97 16.83
C GLU A 20 -0.59 4.27 16.87
N THR A 21 -1.50 4.36 17.81
CA THR A 21 -2.31 5.56 18.01
C THR A 21 -1.84 6.31 19.26
N TRP A 22 -1.78 7.64 19.18
CA TRP A 22 -1.31 8.50 20.29
C TRP A 22 -2.30 8.62 21.46
N SER A 23 -3.51 8.11 21.32
CA SER A 23 -4.53 8.19 22.36
C SER A 23 -5.51 7.02 22.29
N LYS A 24 -6.09 6.67 23.46
CA LYS A 24 -7.18 5.68 23.56
C LYS A 24 -8.39 6.04 22.68
N LYS A 25 -8.65 7.34 22.42
CA LYS A 25 -9.67 7.78 21.46
C LYS A 25 -9.31 7.44 20.01
N GLY A 26 -8.02 7.33 19.68
CA GLY A 26 -7.54 6.89 18.38
C GLY A 26 -7.73 5.39 18.15
N GLU A 27 -7.60 4.56 19.20
CA GLU A 27 -7.83 3.11 19.14
C GLU A 27 -9.27 2.77 18.72
N ALA A 28 -10.26 3.55 19.14
CA ALA A 28 -11.66 3.39 18.73
C ALA A 28 -11.88 3.63 17.21
N LYS A 29 -10.91 4.21 16.51
CA LYS A 29 -10.91 4.46 15.06
C LYS A 29 -9.94 3.55 14.31
N SER A 30 -9.33 2.57 15.01
CA SER A 30 -8.49 1.55 14.39
C SER A 30 -9.28 0.70 13.39
N PRO A 31 -8.60 0.09 12.40
CA PRO A 31 -9.28 -0.78 11.44
C PRO A 31 -10.13 -1.84 12.14
N LYS A 32 -11.34 -2.05 11.64
CA LYS A 32 -12.27 -3.08 12.14
C LYS A 32 -11.97 -4.48 11.57
N TYR A 33 -10.74 -4.72 11.15
CA TYR A 33 -10.25 -6.00 10.65
C TYR A 33 -8.99 -6.41 11.42
N ASP A 34 -8.69 -7.69 11.43
CA ASP A 34 -7.49 -8.22 12.08
C ASP A 34 -6.25 -7.60 11.45
N VAL A 35 -5.51 -6.83 12.23
CA VAL A 35 -4.23 -6.27 11.83
C VAL A 35 -3.11 -7.28 12.07
N MET A 36 -2.10 -7.26 11.21
CA MET A 36 -0.90 -8.07 11.34
C MET A 36 0.23 -7.24 11.94
N THR A 37 1.10 -7.87 12.72
CA THR A 37 2.34 -7.22 13.13
C THR A 37 3.24 -6.99 11.90
N ILE A 38 4.12 -5.99 11.97
CA ILE A 38 5.09 -5.73 10.90
C ILE A 38 5.95 -6.96 10.62
N ASP A 39 6.34 -7.69 11.67
CA ASP A 39 7.15 -8.91 11.54
C ASP A 39 6.38 -10.04 10.84
N ASP A 40 5.09 -10.19 11.12
CA ASP A 40 4.25 -11.19 10.43
C ASP A 40 4.09 -10.84 8.95
N ILE A 41 3.88 -9.56 8.63
CA ILE A 41 3.83 -9.09 7.24
C ILE A 41 5.14 -9.38 6.50
N LYS A 42 6.30 -9.08 7.11
CA LYS A 42 7.61 -9.37 6.53
C LYS A 42 7.86 -10.86 6.30
N LYS A 43 7.34 -11.73 7.17
CA LYS A 43 7.48 -13.19 7.09
C LYS A 43 6.55 -13.83 6.06
N MET A 44 5.60 -13.10 5.50
CA MET A 44 4.73 -13.64 4.46
C MET A 44 5.57 -14.13 3.27
N PRO A 45 5.33 -15.35 2.75
CA PRO A 45 6.14 -15.94 1.68
C PRO A 45 5.81 -15.37 0.29
N VAL A 46 5.78 -14.05 0.17
CA VAL A 46 5.45 -13.35 -1.08
C VAL A 46 6.47 -13.65 -2.18
N ASN A 47 7.74 -13.84 -1.79
CA ASN A 47 8.77 -14.25 -2.74
C ASN A 47 8.48 -15.60 -3.41
N ASP A 48 7.73 -16.49 -2.74
CA ASP A 48 7.42 -17.82 -3.26
C ASP A 48 6.37 -17.78 -4.38
N ILE A 49 5.56 -16.73 -4.45
CA ILE A 49 4.59 -16.52 -5.52
C ILE A 49 5.09 -15.53 -6.59
N ALA A 50 6.26 -14.93 -6.41
CA ALA A 50 6.85 -14.04 -7.40
C ALA A 50 7.59 -14.82 -8.49
N ASP A 51 7.33 -14.47 -9.76
CA ASP A 51 8.13 -14.96 -10.88
C ASP A 51 9.54 -14.36 -10.86
N LYS A 52 10.44 -14.90 -11.67
CA LYS A 52 11.82 -14.39 -11.83
C LYS A 52 11.87 -12.90 -12.19
N ASN A 53 10.92 -12.43 -12.97
CA ASN A 53 10.70 -11.03 -13.31
C ASN A 53 9.32 -10.62 -12.81
N CYS A 54 9.27 -9.85 -11.73
CA CYS A 54 8.01 -9.50 -11.07
C CYS A 54 8.00 -8.03 -10.66
N ILE A 55 6.84 -7.40 -10.80
CA ILE A 55 6.56 -6.06 -10.28
C ILE A 55 5.69 -6.21 -9.04
N LEU A 56 6.06 -5.52 -7.97
CA LEU A 56 5.27 -5.40 -6.75
C LEU A 56 4.72 -3.98 -6.64
N PHE A 57 3.41 -3.88 -6.47
CA PHE A 57 2.72 -2.68 -6.01
C PHE A 57 2.28 -2.90 -4.56
N ILE A 58 2.70 -2.06 -3.64
CA ILE A 58 2.38 -2.19 -2.22
C ILE A 58 1.89 -0.87 -1.64
N TRP A 59 0.67 -0.87 -1.09
CA TRP A 59 0.10 0.28 -0.39
C TRP A 59 0.71 0.45 1.00
N VAL A 60 1.05 1.68 1.31
CA VAL A 60 1.55 2.07 2.62
C VAL A 60 1.08 3.49 2.94
N THR A 61 0.83 3.75 4.22
CA THR A 61 0.63 5.11 4.72
C THR A 61 1.97 5.75 5.06
N TYR A 62 2.07 7.06 4.95
CA TYR A 62 3.34 7.77 5.19
C TYR A 62 3.95 7.53 6.58
N PRO A 63 3.18 7.42 7.69
CA PRO A 63 3.76 7.08 9.00
C PRO A 63 4.47 5.72 9.02
N LEU A 64 4.09 4.79 8.13
CA LEU A 64 4.66 3.44 8.03
C LEU A 64 5.56 3.27 6.80
N LEU A 65 6.00 4.37 6.17
CA LEU A 65 6.82 4.32 4.96
C LEU A 65 8.10 3.51 5.15
N LYS A 66 8.79 3.70 6.28
CA LYS A 66 10.00 2.92 6.60
C LYS A 66 9.71 1.42 6.67
N GLN A 67 8.65 1.03 7.39
CA GLN A 67 8.20 -0.35 7.51
C GLN A 67 7.81 -0.94 6.15
N GLY A 68 7.18 -0.15 5.28
CA GLY A 68 6.87 -0.54 3.91
C GLY A 68 8.13 -0.85 3.09
N LEU A 69 9.15 0.00 3.17
CA LEU A 69 10.43 -0.21 2.50
C LEU A 69 11.17 -1.44 3.06
N ASP A 70 11.16 -1.63 4.37
CA ASP A 70 11.75 -2.82 5.01
C ASP A 70 11.02 -4.11 4.59
N THR A 71 9.71 -4.05 4.42
CA THR A 71 8.88 -5.18 3.94
C THR A 71 9.19 -5.54 2.49
N ILE A 72 9.35 -4.55 1.61
CA ILE A 72 9.76 -4.76 0.22
C ILE A 72 11.09 -5.54 0.17
N ALA A 73 12.07 -5.14 0.99
CA ALA A 73 13.36 -5.83 1.08
C ALA A 73 13.21 -7.26 1.65
N ALA A 74 12.39 -7.44 2.69
CA ALA A 74 12.13 -8.75 3.29
C ALA A 74 11.47 -9.73 2.31
N TRP A 75 10.63 -9.23 1.39
CA TRP A 75 10.01 -10.02 0.31
C TRP A 75 10.94 -10.24 -0.90
N ASN A 76 12.22 -9.83 -0.79
CA ASN A 76 13.24 -9.96 -1.82
C ASN A 76 12.92 -9.16 -3.10
N PHE A 77 12.31 -7.99 -2.94
CA PHE A 77 12.13 -7.00 -3.99
C PHE A 77 13.04 -5.80 -3.78
N LYS A 78 13.31 -5.08 -4.85
CA LYS A 78 14.06 -3.83 -4.83
C LYS A 78 13.12 -2.65 -5.09
N TYR A 79 13.02 -1.74 -4.12
CA TYR A 79 12.26 -0.50 -4.28
C TYR A 79 12.77 0.31 -5.49
N LYS A 80 11.86 0.84 -6.27
CA LYS A 80 12.17 1.66 -7.45
C LYS A 80 11.66 3.09 -7.34
N THR A 81 10.36 3.24 -7.07
CA THR A 81 9.71 4.56 -7.08
C THR A 81 8.30 4.48 -6.49
N CYS A 82 7.63 5.63 -6.43
CA CYS A 82 6.19 5.69 -6.29
C CYS A 82 5.53 5.09 -7.53
N GLY A 83 4.65 4.11 -7.35
CA GLY A 83 3.75 3.63 -8.40
C GLY A 83 2.57 4.56 -8.56
N PHE A 84 1.82 4.78 -7.47
CA PHE A 84 0.68 5.68 -7.43
C PHE A 84 0.64 6.50 -6.15
N SER A 85 0.21 7.76 -6.26
CA SER A 85 -0.12 8.63 -5.16
C SER A 85 -1.60 8.96 -5.23
N TRP A 86 -2.37 8.39 -4.31
CA TRP A 86 -3.80 8.64 -4.23
C TRP A 86 -4.08 9.87 -3.40
N ILE A 87 -4.57 10.91 -4.05
CA ILE A 87 -5.07 12.12 -3.41
C ILE A 87 -6.57 11.92 -3.15
N LYS A 88 -6.95 11.85 -1.87
CA LYS A 88 -8.29 11.51 -1.44
C LYS A 88 -9.24 12.70 -1.54
N LYS A 89 -10.34 12.51 -2.24
CA LYS A 89 -11.45 13.45 -2.31
C LYS A 89 -12.59 13.00 -1.41
N ASN A 90 -13.42 13.93 -0.97
CA ASN A 90 -14.62 13.62 -0.20
C ASN A 90 -15.63 12.81 -1.02
N LYS A 91 -16.46 12.01 -0.34
CA LYS A 91 -17.50 11.17 -1.01
C LYS A 91 -18.49 11.99 -1.81
N LYS A 92 -18.91 13.16 -1.28
CA LYS A 92 -20.03 13.96 -1.81
C LYS A 92 -19.61 15.29 -2.45
N SER A 93 -18.31 15.58 -2.53
CA SER A 93 -17.80 16.82 -3.10
C SER A 93 -16.46 16.60 -3.78
N ASP A 94 -16.04 17.57 -4.59
CA ASP A 94 -14.71 17.55 -5.23
C ASP A 94 -13.60 18.12 -4.34
N SER A 95 -13.92 18.50 -3.11
CA SER A 95 -12.93 18.97 -2.14
C SER A 95 -12.04 17.83 -1.63
N LEU A 96 -10.85 18.17 -1.18
CA LEU A 96 -9.93 17.20 -0.57
C LEU A 96 -10.48 16.67 0.75
N PHE A 97 -10.25 15.38 0.99
CA PHE A 97 -10.62 14.72 2.24
C PHE A 97 -9.86 15.33 3.42
N TRP A 98 -10.54 15.47 4.54
CA TRP A 98 -9.99 16.01 5.77
C TRP A 98 -9.62 14.88 6.74
N GLY A 99 -8.50 14.21 6.49
CA GLY A 99 -7.98 13.15 7.36
C GLY A 99 -7.39 13.68 8.67
N LEU A 100 -7.15 12.77 9.63
CA LEU A 100 -6.58 13.16 10.93
C LEU A 100 -5.09 13.53 10.81
N GLY A 101 -4.23 12.60 10.46
CA GLY A 101 -2.78 12.81 10.36
C GLY A 101 -2.08 13.12 11.68
N TYR A 102 -0.76 13.02 11.72
CA TYR A 102 0.03 13.31 12.93
C TYR A 102 0.38 14.80 13.07
N TRP A 103 0.70 15.47 11.99
CA TRP A 103 1.09 16.87 11.95
C TRP A 103 0.21 17.69 11.02
N THR A 104 0.11 17.25 9.78
CA THR A 104 -0.78 17.83 8.78
C THR A 104 -1.95 16.89 8.52
N ARG A 105 -2.99 17.35 7.85
CA ARG A 105 -4.15 16.52 7.52
C ARG A 105 -3.78 15.45 6.51
N ALA A 106 -3.94 14.17 6.91
CA ALA A 106 -3.65 13.03 6.06
C ALA A 106 -4.77 12.81 5.05
N ASN A 107 -4.55 13.24 3.82
CA ASN A 107 -5.50 13.12 2.73
C ASN A 107 -4.92 12.44 1.49
N ASN A 108 -3.85 11.70 1.64
CA ASN A 108 -3.22 10.92 0.59
C ASN A 108 -2.65 9.61 1.11
N GLU A 109 -2.53 8.65 0.22
CA GLU A 109 -1.80 7.39 0.44
C GLU A 109 -0.88 7.11 -0.74
N ILE A 110 0.17 6.35 -0.51
CA ILE A 110 1.15 6.00 -1.52
C ILE A 110 1.15 4.49 -1.79
N CYS A 111 1.17 4.13 -3.06
CA CYS A 111 1.45 2.78 -3.53
C CYS A 111 2.88 2.74 -4.05
N LEU A 112 3.77 2.04 -3.35
CA LEU A 112 5.16 1.90 -3.75
C LEU A 112 5.29 0.88 -4.88
N LEU A 113 6.23 1.13 -5.80
CA LEU A 113 6.60 0.19 -6.85
C LEU A 113 7.99 -0.38 -6.59
N ALA A 114 8.07 -1.70 -6.59
CA ALA A 114 9.32 -2.45 -6.44
C ALA A 114 9.41 -3.53 -7.51
N THR A 115 10.61 -4.02 -7.77
CA THR A 115 10.85 -5.05 -8.80
C THR A 115 11.72 -6.18 -8.27
N LYS A 116 11.49 -7.37 -8.83
CA LYS A 116 12.36 -8.54 -8.74
C LYS A 116 12.80 -8.89 -10.15
N GLY A 117 14.07 -9.17 -10.36
CA GLY A 117 14.62 -9.40 -11.71
C GLY A 117 14.59 -8.12 -12.56
N ASN A 118 14.24 -8.27 -13.82
CA ASN A 118 14.20 -7.17 -14.77
C ASN A 118 12.88 -7.15 -15.56
N PRO A 119 11.75 -6.88 -14.90
CA PRO A 119 10.46 -6.76 -15.58
C PRO A 119 10.45 -5.52 -16.46
N LYS A 120 9.78 -5.61 -17.60
CA LYS A 120 9.65 -4.50 -18.57
C LYS A 120 8.27 -3.86 -18.44
N LYS A 121 8.22 -2.53 -18.43
CA LYS A 121 6.96 -1.78 -18.55
C LYS A 121 6.48 -1.81 -19.99
N ILE A 122 5.16 -1.87 -20.18
CA ILE A 122 4.53 -1.82 -21.50
C ILE A 122 4.34 -0.37 -21.96
N SER A 123 4.07 0.55 -21.03
CA SER A 123 3.80 1.95 -21.31
C SER A 123 4.45 2.86 -20.27
N SER A 124 4.81 4.08 -20.68
CA SER A 124 5.26 5.16 -19.78
C SER A 124 4.22 6.29 -19.67
N ARG A 125 3.00 6.07 -20.13
CA ARG A 125 1.93 7.10 -20.16
C ARG A 125 1.03 7.07 -18.92
N VAL A 126 1.24 6.14 -18.00
CA VAL A 126 0.44 6.05 -16.78
C VAL A 126 0.90 7.12 -15.78
N HIS A 127 -0.03 7.96 -15.34
CA HIS A 127 0.24 9.00 -14.35
C HIS A 127 0.32 8.42 -12.94
N GLN A 128 1.21 8.97 -12.11
CA GLN A 128 1.36 8.55 -10.71
C GLN A 128 0.22 9.07 -9.83
N VAL A 129 -0.27 10.28 -10.08
CA VAL A 129 -1.31 10.89 -9.25
C VAL A 129 -2.67 10.33 -9.63
N VAL A 130 -3.40 9.85 -8.62
CA VAL A 130 -4.79 9.41 -8.72
C VAL A 130 -5.64 10.33 -7.85
N LEU A 131 -6.54 11.10 -8.47
CA LEU A 131 -7.55 11.90 -7.78
C LEU A 131 -8.84 11.10 -7.73
N ASP A 132 -9.15 10.52 -6.59
CA ASP A 132 -10.36 9.70 -6.43
C ASP A 132 -10.99 9.87 -5.05
N LYS A 133 -12.30 9.66 -5.01
CA LYS A 133 -13.10 9.77 -3.79
C LYS A 133 -12.81 8.63 -2.84
N ILE A 134 -12.84 8.92 -1.53
CA ILE A 134 -12.88 7.88 -0.52
C ILE A 134 -14.19 7.09 -0.65
N ARG A 135 -14.12 5.79 -0.39
CA ARG A 135 -15.24 4.84 -0.48
C ARG A 135 -15.45 4.17 0.87
N GLU A 136 -15.77 2.89 0.86
CA GLU A 136 -15.83 2.08 2.07
C GLU A 136 -14.47 2.08 2.77
N HIS A 137 -14.46 1.73 4.04
CA HIS A 137 -13.25 1.75 4.87
C HIS A 137 -12.10 0.99 4.20
N SER A 138 -10.96 1.65 4.07
CA SER A 138 -9.71 1.13 3.49
C SER A 138 -9.77 0.70 2.02
N ARG A 139 -10.89 0.86 1.31
CA ARG A 139 -10.97 0.53 -0.11
C ARG A 139 -10.13 1.50 -0.93
N LYS A 140 -9.22 0.93 -1.73
CA LYS A 140 -8.36 1.67 -2.66
C LYS A 140 -9.13 2.05 -3.93
N PRO A 141 -8.63 3.02 -4.74
CA PRO A 141 -9.24 3.37 -6.02
C PRO A 141 -9.31 2.17 -6.97
N ASP A 142 -10.44 2.02 -7.66
CA ASP A 142 -10.64 0.90 -8.60
C ASP A 142 -9.79 1.02 -9.90
N CYS A 143 -9.20 2.20 -10.14
CA CYS A 143 -8.36 2.46 -11.30
C CYS A 143 -6.88 2.06 -11.13
N VAL A 144 -6.52 1.57 -9.94
CA VAL A 144 -5.15 1.12 -9.60
C VAL A 144 -5.04 -0.39 -9.61
#